data_90bfa5c0cee00bb80058b472b28c24a5
#
_entry.id   90bfa5c0cee00bb80058b472b28c24a5
#
_cell.length_a   1.000
_cell.length_b   1.000
_cell.length_c   1.000
_cell.angle_alpha   90.00
_cell.angle_beta   90.00
_cell.angle_gamma   90.00
#
_symmetry.space_group_name_H-M   'P 1'
#
loop_
_entity.id
_entity.type
_entity.pdbx_description
1 polymer ?
#
loop_
_entity_poly.entity_id
_entity_poly.type
_entity_poly.pdbx_seq_one_letter_code
_entity_poly.pdbx_strand_id
1 'polypeptide(L)'
;MEHSLDLTYHWAGFSALAIFVFAYALVMAEEFTHLRKSKPVVLAAGLIWGIVAFAYSGTPHYEMVEHEIRHSFLEYAELAFFLLVAMTYINALEERNVFNSLKAWLIKNQFSYRQLFWITGVLAFFLSPLADNLTTALVLCAVVVAVGSSSPKFVGIACVNIVVAANAGGAFSPFGDITTLMVWQAGQLDFLQFFALVIPSIVNYIIPAGIMHFFVSDHKPNVAEEIVEIKYGGKVIILLGLLTILTADSFHNFLHLPPVFGMMTGLALSLIHI
;
A
#
# COMPACT_ATOMS: atom_id res chain seq x y z
N MET A 1 -26.48 -17.31 18.54
CA MET A 1 -25.36 -16.47 19.02
C MET A 1 -24.89 -17.13 20.30
N GLU A 2 -23.85 -17.97 20.22
CA GLU A 2 -23.16 -18.51 21.39
C GLU A 2 -22.48 -17.35 22.09
N HIS A 3 -22.78 -17.20 23.39
CA HIS A 3 -22.19 -16.13 24.19
C HIS A 3 -20.68 -16.36 24.33
N SER A 4 -19.87 -15.63 23.55
CA SER A 4 -18.43 -15.51 23.81
C SER A 4 -18.22 -14.99 25.24
N LEU A 5 -17.21 -15.47 25.94
CA LEU A 5 -16.80 -14.89 27.21
C LEU A 5 -16.47 -13.40 27.00
N ASP A 6 -17.20 -12.52 27.68
CA ASP A 6 -16.85 -11.09 27.65
C ASP A 6 -15.59 -10.87 28.48
N LEU A 7 -14.47 -10.67 27.79
CA LEU A 7 -13.17 -10.37 28.40
C LEU A 7 -12.93 -8.88 28.63
N THR A 8 -13.90 -8.01 28.34
CA THR A 8 -13.72 -6.54 28.39
C THR A 8 -13.33 -6.07 29.80
N TYR A 9 -13.94 -6.65 30.82
CA TYR A 9 -13.63 -6.34 32.24
C TYR A 9 -12.84 -7.44 32.96
N HIS A 10 -12.28 -8.38 32.19
CA HIS A 10 -11.48 -9.48 32.72
C HIS A 10 -9.98 -9.11 32.75
N TRP A 11 -9.21 -9.70 33.67
CA TRP A 11 -7.76 -9.48 33.74
C TRP A 11 -7.05 -9.72 32.40
N ALA A 12 -7.51 -10.71 31.64
CA ALA A 12 -6.95 -11.04 30.30
C ALA A 12 -7.14 -9.90 29.31
N GLY A 13 -8.31 -9.24 29.30
CA GLY A 13 -8.58 -8.08 28.44
C GLY A 13 -7.68 -6.90 28.79
N PHE A 14 -7.55 -6.56 30.07
CA PHE A 14 -6.64 -5.49 30.52
C PHE A 14 -5.18 -5.79 30.20
N SER A 15 -4.74 -7.04 30.36
CA SER A 15 -3.37 -7.46 30.02
C SER A 15 -3.11 -7.39 28.53
N ALA A 16 -4.06 -7.83 27.69
CA ALA A 16 -3.98 -7.74 26.25
C ALA A 16 -3.88 -6.28 25.80
N LEU A 17 -4.72 -5.40 26.35
CA LEU A 17 -4.68 -3.96 26.06
C LEU A 17 -3.35 -3.33 26.47
N ALA A 18 -2.82 -3.66 27.64
CA ALA A 18 -1.55 -3.15 28.11
C ALA A 18 -0.38 -3.59 27.21
N ILE A 19 -0.35 -4.87 26.78
CA ILE A 19 0.65 -5.39 25.86
C ILE A 19 0.54 -4.68 24.50
N PHE A 20 -0.68 -4.50 23.98
CA PHE A 20 -0.92 -3.78 22.73
C PHE A 20 -0.38 -2.34 22.79
N VAL A 21 -0.76 -1.56 23.80
CA VAL A 21 -0.31 -0.18 23.99
C VAL A 21 1.23 -0.12 24.10
N PHE A 22 1.83 -1.02 24.88
CA PHE A 22 3.28 -1.07 25.04
C PHE A 22 4.00 -1.41 23.73
N ALA A 23 3.50 -2.38 22.97
CA ALA A 23 4.05 -2.73 21.65
C ALA A 23 3.98 -1.56 20.67
N TYR A 24 2.86 -0.83 20.64
CA TYR A 24 2.73 0.36 19.80
C TYR A 24 3.63 1.52 20.24
N ALA A 25 3.83 1.70 21.54
CA ALA A 25 4.82 2.65 22.05
C ALA A 25 6.24 2.31 21.55
N LEU A 26 6.62 1.02 21.53
CA LEU A 26 7.89 0.57 20.96
C LEU A 26 7.97 0.78 19.44
N VAL A 27 6.86 0.61 18.71
CA VAL A 27 6.78 0.92 17.27
C VAL A 27 7.03 2.40 17.01
N MET A 28 6.42 3.29 17.81
CA MET A 28 6.65 4.74 17.68
C MET A 28 8.08 5.14 18.08
N ALA A 29 8.69 4.39 18.99
CA ALA A 29 10.06 4.60 19.45
C ALA A 29 11.12 3.95 18.53
N GLU A 30 10.78 3.52 17.30
CA GLU A 30 11.72 2.83 16.38
C GLU A 30 13.02 3.62 16.17
N GLU A 31 12.92 4.94 15.99
CA GLU A 31 14.09 5.81 15.77
C GLU A 31 15.07 5.81 16.97
N PHE A 32 14.56 5.59 18.18
CA PHE A 32 15.37 5.55 19.40
C PHE A 32 15.85 4.14 19.74
N THR A 33 15.01 3.14 19.48
CA THR A 33 15.29 1.74 19.85
C THR A 33 16.01 0.96 18.77
N HIS A 34 16.00 1.44 17.53
CA HIS A 34 16.48 0.74 16.32
C HIS A 34 15.85 -0.65 16.12
N LEU A 35 14.68 -0.88 16.72
CA LEU A 35 13.89 -2.10 16.56
C LEU A 35 12.96 -1.94 15.37
N ARG A 36 13.05 -2.83 14.39
CA ARG A 36 12.07 -2.86 13.29
C ARG A 36 10.66 -3.01 13.84
N LYS A 37 9.71 -2.21 13.32
CA LYS A 37 8.30 -2.14 13.75
C LYS A 37 7.61 -3.50 13.87
N SER A 38 7.95 -4.45 13.01
CA SER A 38 7.35 -5.79 13.01
C SER A 38 7.68 -6.61 14.26
N LYS A 39 8.85 -6.43 14.88
CA LYS A 39 9.29 -7.28 16.00
C LYS A 39 8.41 -7.14 17.24
N PRO A 40 8.17 -5.92 17.79
CA PRO A 40 7.32 -5.76 18.96
C PRO A 40 5.86 -6.16 18.67
N VAL A 41 5.35 -5.94 17.44
CA VAL A 41 3.98 -6.28 17.07
C VAL A 41 3.78 -7.79 17.01
N VAL A 42 4.68 -8.54 16.36
CA VAL A 42 4.60 -10.01 16.28
C VAL A 42 4.71 -10.65 17.67
N LEU A 43 5.62 -10.13 18.51
CA LEU A 43 5.73 -10.60 19.89
C LEU A 43 4.44 -10.34 20.69
N ALA A 44 3.89 -9.12 20.58
CA ALA A 44 2.65 -8.76 21.25
C ALA A 44 1.47 -9.62 20.79
N ALA A 45 1.34 -9.88 19.50
CA ALA A 45 0.31 -10.76 18.96
C ALA A 45 0.38 -12.16 19.56
N GLY A 46 1.58 -12.77 19.64
CA GLY A 46 1.77 -14.07 20.26
C GLY A 46 1.43 -14.10 21.75
N LEU A 47 1.82 -13.05 22.50
CA LEU A 47 1.49 -12.94 23.91
C LEU A 47 0.00 -12.73 24.15
N ILE A 48 -0.66 -11.88 23.37
CA ILE A 48 -2.10 -11.62 23.47
C ILE A 48 -2.88 -12.88 23.19
N TRP A 49 -2.59 -13.59 22.08
CA TRP A 49 -3.24 -14.86 21.77
C TRP A 49 -2.99 -15.92 22.86
N GLY A 50 -1.78 -15.99 23.42
CA GLY A 50 -1.46 -16.87 24.56
C GLY A 50 -2.30 -16.57 25.80
N ILE A 51 -2.49 -15.30 26.15
CA ILE A 51 -3.34 -14.87 27.29
C ILE A 51 -4.80 -15.20 27.02
N VAL A 52 -5.31 -14.93 25.82
CA VAL A 52 -6.69 -15.25 25.44
C VAL A 52 -6.92 -16.77 25.52
N ALA A 53 -6.02 -17.57 24.90
CA ALA A 53 -6.15 -19.01 24.96
C ALA A 53 -6.10 -19.57 26.39
N PHE A 54 -5.25 -19.00 27.26
CA PHE A 54 -5.19 -19.37 28.67
C PHE A 54 -6.49 -19.02 29.41
N ALA A 55 -7.08 -17.83 29.15
CA ALA A 55 -8.34 -17.42 29.77
C ALA A 55 -9.52 -18.29 29.35
N TYR A 56 -9.50 -18.83 28.14
CA TYR A 56 -10.52 -19.78 27.65
C TYR A 56 -10.22 -21.24 28.05
N SER A 57 -9.03 -21.54 28.57
CA SER A 57 -8.65 -22.88 28.96
C SER A 57 -9.57 -23.43 30.06
N GLY A 58 -10.10 -24.62 29.84
CA GLY A 58 -11.07 -25.25 30.75
C GLY A 58 -12.51 -24.74 30.65
N THR A 59 -12.81 -23.85 29.68
CA THR A 59 -14.18 -23.42 29.38
C THR A 59 -14.75 -24.22 28.20
N PRO A 60 -16.09 -24.32 28.07
CA PRO A 60 -16.74 -24.94 26.90
C PRO A 60 -16.45 -24.23 25.58
N HIS A 61 -15.97 -23.00 25.63
CA HIS A 61 -15.74 -22.13 24.47
C HIS A 61 -14.29 -22.18 23.94
N TYR A 62 -13.47 -23.11 24.39
CA TYR A 62 -12.05 -23.20 23.96
C TYR A 62 -11.92 -23.41 22.45
N GLU A 63 -12.83 -24.18 21.82
CA GLU A 63 -12.84 -24.40 20.37
C GLU A 63 -13.05 -23.13 19.57
N MET A 64 -13.75 -22.12 20.13
CA MET A 64 -13.89 -20.80 19.47
C MET A 64 -12.54 -20.11 19.29
N VAL A 65 -11.65 -20.17 20.29
CA VAL A 65 -10.33 -19.54 20.20
C VAL A 65 -9.51 -20.16 19.08
N GLU A 66 -9.56 -21.50 18.96
CA GLU A 66 -8.87 -22.18 17.86
C GLU A 66 -9.43 -21.78 16.50
N HIS A 67 -10.75 -21.67 16.38
CA HIS A 67 -11.41 -21.24 15.15
C HIS A 67 -11.01 -19.82 14.78
N GLU A 68 -11.05 -18.88 15.73
CA GLU A 68 -10.67 -17.47 15.48
C GLU A 68 -9.19 -17.30 15.13
N ILE A 69 -8.28 -18.06 15.75
CA ILE A 69 -6.87 -18.07 15.38
C ILE A 69 -6.71 -18.57 13.94
N ARG A 70 -7.37 -19.66 13.58
CA ARG A 70 -7.32 -20.23 12.21
C ARG A 70 -7.89 -19.23 11.18
N HIS A 71 -9.00 -18.57 11.52
CA HIS A 71 -9.61 -17.54 10.67
C HIS A 71 -8.66 -16.37 10.46
N SER A 72 -8.06 -15.84 11.53
CA SER A 72 -7.06 -14.78 11.44
C SER A 72 -5.85 -15.19 10.58
N PHE A 73 -5.35 -16.44 10.71
CA PHE A 73 -4.28 -16.92 9.86
C PHE A 73 -4.68 -17.03 8.39
N LEU A 74 -5.92 -17.38 8.09
CA LEU A 74 -6.43 -17.41 6.71
C LEU A 74 -6.43 -16.00 6.11
N GLU A 75 -6.94 -15.01 6.84
CA GLU A 75 -6.91 -13.60 6.41
C GLU A 75 -5.47 -13.11 6.15
N TYR A 76 -4.53 -13.44 7.03
CA TYR A 76 -3.11 -13.12 6.81
C TYR A 76 -2.52 -13.83 5.59
N ALA A 77 -2.88 -15.08 5.37
CA ALA A 77 -2.41 -15.82 4.21
C ALA A 77 -2.93 -15.22 2.90
N GLU A 78 -4.20 -14.86 2.85
CA GLU A 78 -4.82 -14.19 1.70
C GLU A 78 -4.12 -12.86 1.40
N LEU A 79 -3.90 -12.03 2.42
CA LEU A 79 -3.18 -10.79 2.30
C LEU A 79 -1.72 -10.99 1.84
N ALA A 80 -1.01 -11.96 2.43
CA ALA A 80 0.37 -12.25 2.10
C ALA A 80 0.54 -12.72 0.64
N PHE A 81 -0.31 -13.61 0.16
CA PHE A 81 -0.28 -14.07 -1.22
C PHE A 81 -0.70 -12.98 -2.19
N PHE A 82 -1.67 -12.13 -1.82
CA PHE A 82 -2.04 -10.99 -2.63
C PHE A 82 -0.85 -10.04 -2.81
N LEU A 83 -0.19 -9.66 -1.72
CA LEU A 83 1.00 -8.79 -1.74
C LEU A 83 2.16 -9.43 -2.49
N LEU A 84 2.36 -10.75 -2.37
CA LEU A 84 3.38 -11.47 -3.11
C LEU A 84 3.20 -11.30 -4.63
N VAL A 85 1.97 -11.44 -5.12
CA VAL A 85 1.67 -11.24 -6.54
C VAL A 85 1.90 -9.78 -6.94
N ALA A 86 1.37 -8.82 -6.18
CA ALA A 86 1.52 -7.40 -6.46
C ALA A 86 3.00 -7.01 -6.52
N MET A 87 3.79 -7.40 -5.53
CA MET A 87 5.23 -7.13 -5.48
C MET A 87 6.00 -7.80 -6.60
N THR A 88 5.57 -8.97 -7.06
CA THR A 88 6.18 -9.66 -8.21
C THR A 88 6.01 -8.81 -9.48
N TYR A 89 4.81 -8.27 -9.73
CA TYR A 89 4.58 -7.38 -10.86
C TYR A 89 5.38 -6.07 -10.75
N ILE A 90 5.42 -5.46 -9.57
CA ILE A 90 6.18 -4.22 -9.32
C ILE A 90 7.67 -4.44 -9.60
N ASN A 91 8.26 -5.51 -9.06
CA ASN A 91 9.67 -5.85 -9.31
C ASN A 91 9.93 -6.12 -10.80
N ALA A 92 9.03 -6.82 -11.48
CA ALA A 92 9.16 -7.06 -12.91
C ALA A 92 9.08 -5.75 -13.74
N LEU A 93 8.25 -4.80 -13.35
CA LEU A 93 8.19 -3.46 -13.97
C LEU A 93 9.48 -2.66 -13.74
N GLU A 94 10.06 -2.76 -12.54
CA GLU A 94 11.33 -2.12 -12.19
C GLU A 94 12.49 -2.72 -13.00
N GLU A 95 12.61 -4.05 -13.05
CA GLU A 95 13.65 -4.75 -13.85
C GLU A 95 13.57 -4.41 -15.35
N ARG A 96 12.38 -4.15 -15.86
CA ARG A 96 12.13 -3.74 -17.25
C ARG A 96 12.25 -2.24 -17.48
N ASN A 97 12.79 -1.49 -16.51
CA ASN A 97 13.03 -0.04 -16.60
C ASN A 97 11.77 0.81 -16.84
N VAL A 98 10.59 0.32 -16.52
CA VAL A 98 9.35 1.07 -16.73
C VAL A 98 9.38 2.38 -15.92
N PHE A 99 9.74 2.32 -14.65
CA PHE A 99 9.85 3.50 -13.80
C PHE A 99 11.03 4.41 -14.17
N ASN A 100 12.18 3.82 -14.55
CA ASN A 100 13.33 4.59 -15.01
C ASN A 100 13.06 5.32 -16.34
N SER A 101 12.28 4.71 -17.23
CA SER A 101 11.81 5.36 -18.46
C SER A 101 10.89 6.53 -18.18
N LEU A 102 9.99 6.42 -17.19
CA LEU A 102 9.14 7.53 -16.73
C LEU A 102 9.99 8.69 -16.19
N LYS A 103 11.01 8.37 -15.37
CA LYS A 103 11.99 9.34 -14.87
C LYS A 103 12.70 10.06 -16.01
N ALA A 104 13.25 9.31 -16.97
CA ALA A 104 13.96 9.85 -18.14
C ALA A 104 13.05 10.76 -18.98
N TRP A 105 11.79 10.36 -19.16
CA TRP A 105 10.80 11.17 -19.86
C TRP A 105 10.51 12.51 -19.15
N LEU A 106 10.39 12.52 -17.81
CA LEU A 106 10.22 13.73 -17.04
C LEU A 106 11.43 14.68 -17.13
N ILE A 107 12.64 14.15 -17.12
CA ILE A 107 13.88 14.92 -17.26
C ILE A 107 13.99 15.52 -18.66
N LYS A 108 13.77 14.71 -19.70
CA LYS A 108 13.88 15.12 -21.11
C LYS A 108 12.99 16.32 -21.48
N ASN A 109 11.81 16.40 -20.88
CA ASN A 109 10.87 17.48 -21.19
C ASN A 109 11.22 18.83 -20.52
N GLN A 110 12.30 18.91 -19.74
CA GLN A 110 12.80 20.14 -19.10
C GLN A 110 11.70 20.97 -18.40
N PHE A 111 10.81 20.30 -17.68
CA PHE A 111 9.76 20.95 -16.91
C PHE A 111 10.33 21.83 -15.81
N SER A 112 9.67 22.97 -15.50
CA SER A 112 10.01 23.76 -14.31
C SER A 112 9.69 23.00 -13.02
N TYR A 113 10.28 23.40 -11.88
CA TYR A 113 10.00 22.79 -10.59
C TYR A 113 8.51 22.80 -10.25
N ARG A 114 7.80 23.86 -10.62
CA ARG A 114 6.36 24.00 -10.40
C ARG A 114 5.56 23.01 -11.27
N GLN A 115 5.98 22.82 -12.52
CA GLN A 115 5.37 21.81 -13.41
C GLN A 115 5.65 20.40 -12.90
N LEU A 116 6.90 20.10 -12.52
CA LEU A 116 7.27 18.80 -11.95
C LEU A 116 6.47 18.49 -10.67
N PHE A 117 6.30 19.48 -9.78
CA PHE A 117 5.48 19.35 -8.58
C PHE A 117 4.07 18.85 -8.91
N TRP A 118 3.39 19.49 -9.89
CA TRP A 118 2.04 19.07 -10.27
C TRP A 118 2.02 17.76 -11.04
N ILE A 119 2.93 17.56 -12.00
CA ILE A 119 2.98 16.33 -12.80
C ILE A 119 3.24 15.11 -11.90
N THR A 120 4.22 15.19 -11.00
CA THR A 120 4.53 14.06 -10.11
C THR A 120 3.43 13.81 -9.09
N GLY A 121 2.77 14.85 -8.58
CA GLY A 121 1.62 14.69 -7.69
C GLY A 121 0.41 14.07 -8.40
N VAL A 122 0.06 14.55 -9.60
CA VAL A 122 -1.04 13.96 -10.40
C VAL A 122 -0.71 12.53 -10.79
N LEU A 123 0.52 12.24 -11.21
CA LEU A 123 0.95 10.88 -11.49
C LEU A 123 0.86 10.00 -10.24
N ALA A 124 1.27 10.49 -9.07
CA ALA A 124 1.14 9.76 -7.82
C ALA A 124 -0.31 9.42 -7.50
N PHE A 125 -1.21 10.38 -7.68
CA PHE A 125 -2.64 10.20 -7.43
C PHE A 125 -3.26 9.10 -8.31
N PHE A 126 -2.89 9.04 -9.60
CA PHE A 126 -3.45 8.04 -10.52
C PHE A 126 -2.69 6.72 -10.59
N LEU A 127 -1.40 6.69 -10.23
CA LEU A 127 -0.63 5.44 -10.18
C LEU A 127 -0.89 4.65 -8.90
N SER A 128 -1.10 5.33 -7.77
CA SER A 128 -1.29 4.68 -6.48
C SER A 128 -2.44 3.67 -6.45
N PRO A 129 -3.61 3.92 -7.06
CA PRO A 129 -4.68 2.92 -7.15
C PRO A 129 -4.29 1.59 -7.81
N LEU A 130 -3.17 1.55 -8.53
CA LEU A 130 -2.71 0.39 -9.31
C LEU A 130 -1.43 -0.25 -8.74
N ALA A 131 -0.53 0.58 -8.18
CA ALA A 131 0.84 0.18 -7.83
C ALA A 131 1.16 0.37 -6.34
N ASP A 132 0.18 0.43 -5.49
CA ASP A 132 0.18 0.82 -4.07
C ASP A 132 0.79 2.21 -3.78
N ASN A 133 0.45 2.76 -2.62
CA ASN A 133 0.86 4.11 -2.22
C ASN A 133 2.36 4.20 -1.89
N LEU A 134 2.94 3.17 -1.27
CA LEU A 134 4.35 3.17 -0.87
C LEU A 134 5.26 3.11 -2.08
N THR A 135 5.04 2.17 -2.99
CA THR A 135 5.82 2.02 -4.23
C THR A 135 5.71 3.27 -5.10
N THR A 136 4.49 3.78 -5.30
CA THR A 136 4.25 5.01 -6.05
C THR A 136 5.03 6.18 -5.46
N ALA A 137 4.97 6.36 -4.13
CA ALA A 137 5.70 7.42 -3.45
C ALA A 137 7.21 7.26 -3.59
N LEU A 138 7.76 6.07 -3.38
CA LEU A 138 9.20 5.81 -3.48
C LEU A 138 9.73 6.09 -4.89
N VAL A 139 9.06 5.60 -5.92
CA VAL A 139 9.46 5.79 -7.32
C VAL A 139 9.45 7.27 -7.70
N LEU A 140 8.36 7.97 -7.42
CA LEU A 140 8.24 9.37 -7.82
C LEU A 140 9.08 10.32 -6.95
N CYS A 141 9.28 10.03 -5.66
CA CYS A 141 10.24 10.75 -4.83
C CYS A 141 11.68 10.57 -5.35
N ALA A 142 12.07 9.36 -5.78
CA ALA A 142 13.38 9.15 -6.40
C ALA A 142 13.58 10.00 -7.67
N VAL A 143 12.53 10.17 -8.48
CA VAL A 143 12.54 11.10 -9.63
C VAL A 143 12.78 12.54 -9.16
N VAL A 144 12.02 13.00 -8.18
CA VAL A 144 12.12 14.38 -7.66
C VAL A 144 13.49 14.63 -7.05
N VAL A 145 14.04 13.69 -6.29
CA VAL A 145 15.40 13.78 -5.71
C VAL A 145 16.45 13.90 -6.83
N ALA A 146 16.35 13.10 -7.89
CA ALA A 146 17.29 13.13 -9.00
C ALA A 146 17.25 14.45 -9.77
N VAL A 147 16.03 14.99 -10.01
CA VAL A 147 15.86 16.24 -10.77
C VAL A 147 16.09 17.48 -9.90
N GLY A 148 15.74 17.40 -8.62
CA GLY A 148 15.78 18.52 -7.67
C GLY A 148 17.07 18.62 -6.87
N SER A 149 18.14 17.92 -7.23
CA SER A 149 19.40 17.85 -6.46
C SER A 149 19.99 19.22 -6.12
N SER A 150 19.78 20.24 -6.95
CA SER A 150 20.21 21.63 -6.72
C SER A 150 19.25 22.45 -5.85
N SER A 151 18.09 21.92 -5.47
CA SER A 151 17.07 22.64 -4.69
C SER A 151 16.45 21.77 -3.60
N PRO A 152 17.10 21.60 -2.43
CA PRO A 152 16.58 20.77 -1.33
C PRO A 152 15.17 21.18 -0.87
N LYS A 153 14.86 22.48 -0.92
CA LYS A 153 13.53 23.00 -0.58
C LYS A 153 12.45 22.44 -1.53
N PHE A 154 12.73 22.44 -2.84
CA PHE A 154 11.83 21.86 -3.84
C PHE A 154 11.64 20.35 -3.57
N VAL A 155 12.72 19.61 -3.36
CA VAL A 155 12.68 18.17 -3.10
C VAL A 155 11.78 17.87 -1.91
N GLY A 156 11.97 18.56 -0.78
CA GLY A 156 11.15 18.33 0.42
C GLY A 156 9.66 18.56 0.16
N ILE A 157 9.30 19.70 -0.45
CA ILE A 157 7.90 20.05 -0.73
C ILE A 157 7.29 19.07 -1.75
N ALA A 158 8.02 18.73 -2.82
CA ALA A 158 7.52 17.84 -3.84
C ALA A 158 7.37 16.39 -3.34
N CYS A 159 8.28 15.89 -2.49
CA CYS A 159 8.12 14.59 -1.85
C CYS A 159 6.89 14.55 -0.93
N VAL A 160 6.66 15.59 -0.13
CA VAL A 160 5.42 15.68 0.69
C VAL A 160 4.18 15.66 -0.20
N ASN A 161 4.18 16.43 -1.31
CA ASN A 161 3.07 16.43 -2.27
C ASN A 161 2.81 15.04 -2.87
N ILE A 162 3.86 14.32 -3.26
CA ILE A 162 3.77 12.96 -3.81
C ILE A 162 3.18 12.00 -2.78
N VAL A 163 3.63 12.06 -1.52
CA VAL A 163 3.12 11.20 -0.45
C VAL A 163 1.64 11.48 -0.18
N VAL A 164 1.25 12.76 -0.10
CA VAL A 164 -0.17 13.13 0.08
C VAL A 164 -1.00 12.65 -1.11
N ALA A 165 -0.51 12.85 -2.34
CA ALA A 165 -1.19 12.45 -3.55
C ALA A 165 -1.34 10.91 -3.65
N ALA A 166 -0.28 10.16 -3.33
CA ALA A 166 -0.30 8.70 -3.36
C ALA A 166 -1.27 8.13 -2.32
N ASN A 167 -1.28 8.64 -1.08
CA ASN A 167 -2.24 8.21 -0.07
C ASN A 167 -3.69 8.58 -0.45
N ALA A 168 -3.91 9.79 -0.94
CA ALA A 168 -5.24 10.21 -1.40
C ALA A 168 -5.72 9.37 -2.59
N GLY A 169 -4.83 9.10 -3.56
CA GLY A 169 -5.13 8.26 -4.72
C GLY A 169 -5.36 6.81 -4.35
N GLY A 170 -4.57 6.26 -3.41
CA GLY A 170 -4.73 4.89 -2.92
C GLY A 170 -6.09 4.62 -2.26
N ALA A 171 -6.70 5.63 -1.66
CA ALA A 171 -7.93 5.46 -0.88
C ALA A 171 -9.17 5.07 -1.71
N PHE A 172 -9.24 5.39 -2.99
CA PHE A 172 -10.39 5.07 -3.83
C PHE A 172 -10.26 3.76 -4.62
N SER A 173 -9.30 2.90 -4.26
CA SER A 173 -9.13 1.57 -4.86
C SER A 173 -8.71 0.55 -3.81
N PRO A 174 -9.20 -0.68 -3.86
CA PRO A 174 -8.71 -1.75 -2.99
C PRO A 174 -7.22 -2.05 -3.17
N PHE A 175 -6.64 -1.76 -4.34
CA PHE A 175 -5.24 -2.04 -4.67
C PHE A 175 -4.30 -0.89 -4.31
N GLY A 176 -4.82 0.26 -3.94
CA GLY A 176 -4.03 1.46 -3.71
C GLY A 176 -3.41 1.57 -2.33
N ASP A 177 -3.94 0.83 -1.35
CA ASP A 177 -3.43 0.79 0.02
C ASP A 177 -3.77 -0.57 0.65
N ILE A 178 -2.88 -1.06 1.53
CA ILE A 178 -3.10 -2.32 2.25
C ILE A 178 -4.36 -2.26 3.13
N THR A 179 -4.71 -1.08 3.64
CA THR A 179 -5.89 -0.89 4.50
C THR A 179 -7.18 -0.99 3.69
N THR A 180 -7.24 -0.43 2.49
CA THR A 180 -8.38 -0.57 1.58
C THR A 180 -8.52 -2.00 1.08
N LEU A 181 -7.39 -2.69 0.83
CA LEU A 181 -7.38 -4.10 0.48
C LEU A 181 -8.01 -4.97 1.58
N MET A 182 -7.64 -4.74 2.85
CA MET A 182 -8.22 -5.48 3.99
C MET A 182 -9.74 -5.27 4.10
N VAL A 183 -10.23 -4.04 3.90
CA VAL A 183 -11.67 -3.74 3.91
C VAL A 183 -12.40 -4.48 2.78
N TRP A 184 -11.79 -4.56 1.60
CA TRP A 184 -12.35 -5.28 0.46
C TRP A 184 -12.36 -6.80 0.69
N GLN A 185 -11.24 -7.38 1.16
CA GLN A 185 -11.14 -8.82 1.46
C GLN A 185 -12.10 -9.26 2.56
N ALA A 186 -12.33 -8.41 3.57
CA ALA A 186 -13.33 -8.64 4.60
C ALA A 186 -14.79 -8.50 4.11
N GLY A 187 -15.01 -8.27 2.82
CA GLY A 187 -16.35 -8.15 2.23
C GLY A 187 -17.19 -6.99 2.76
N GLN A 188 -16.55 -5.96 3.34
CA GLN A 188 -17.25 -4.78 3.89
C GLN A 188 -17.70 -3.82 2.80
N LEU A 189 -16.99 -3.77 1.68
CA LEU A 189 -17.27 -2.94 0.51
C LEU A 189 -16.99 -3.71 -0.78
N ASP A 190 -17.85 -3.53 -1.79
CA ASP A 190 -17.60 -4.00 -3.14
C ASP A 190 -16.56 -3.11 -3.85
N PHE A 191 -15.88 -3.65 -4.86
CA PHE A 191 -14.86 -2.92 -5.62
C PHE A 191 -15.35 -1.56 -6.13
N LEU A 192 -16.54 -1.49 -6.71
CA LEU A 192 -17.10 -0.25 -7.26
C LEU A 192 -17.46 0.78 -6.19
N GLN A 193 -17.74 0.36 -4.96
CA GLN A 193 -18.09 1.27 -3.87
C GLN A 193 -16.90 2.14 -3.43
N PHE A 194 -15.66 1.69 -3.65
CA PHE A 194 -14.48 2.51 -3.39
C PHE A 194 -14.43 3.78 -4.25
N PHE A 195 -15.03 3.77 -5.44
CA PHE A 195 -15.10 4.97 -6.29
C PHE A 195 -15.93 6.12 -5.68
N ALA A 196 -16.76 5.85 -4.67
CA ALA A 196 -17.42 6.92 -3.91
C ALA A 196 -16.41 7.83 -3.19
N LEU A 197 -15.20 7.31 -2.92
CA LEU A 197 -14.12 8.07 -2.28
C LEU A 197 -13.32 8.94 -3.26
N VAL A 198 -13.56 8.88 -4.56
CA VAL A 198 -12.83 9.68 -5.57
C VAL A 198 -12.93 11.19 -5.26
N ILE A 199 -14.13 11.69 -4.99
CA ILE A 199 -14.32 13.13 -4.69
C ILE A 199 -13.61 13.54 -3.40
N PRO A 200 -13.80 12.86 -2.26
CA PRO A 200 -13.02 13.12 -1.04
C PRO A 200 -11.50 13.03 -1.28
N SER A 201 -11.03 12.06 -2.05
CA SER A 201 -9.62 11.87 -2.39
C SER A 201 -9.04 13.04 -3.18
N ILE A 202 -9.79 13.53 -4.20
CA ILE A 202 -9.40 14.71 -4.97
C ILE A 202 -9.27 15.92 -4.05
N VAL A 203 -10.24 16.15 -3.18
CA VAL A 203 -10.22 17.27 -2.22
C VAL A 203 -9.03 17.14 -1.27
N ASN A 204 -8.79 15.94 -0.73
CA ASN A 204 -7.67 15.65 0.16
C ASN A 204 -6.30 15.88 -0.50
N TYR A 205 -6.18 15.67 -1.81
CA TYR A 205 -4.98 15.95 -2.58
C TYR A 205 -4.86 17.43 -2.96
N ILE A 206 -5.90 18.02 -3.58
CA ILE A 206 -5.83 19.35 -4.19
C ILE A 206 -5.64 20.47 -3.17
N ILE A 207 -6.24 20.37 -1.98
CA ILE A 207 -6.13 21.43 -0.95
C ILE A 207 -4.68 21.57 -0.45
N PRO A 208 -4.00 20.51 0.05
CA PRO A 208 -2.61 20.63 0.45
C PRO A 208 -1.68 20.97 -0.72
N ALA A 209 -1.89 20.40 -1.91
CA ALA A 209 -1.11 20.70 -3.10
C ALA A 209 -1.23 22.19 -3.50
N GLY A 210 -2.45 22.74 -3.44
CA GLY A 210 -2.70 24.15 -3.71
C GLY A 210 -1.96 25.08 -2.73
N ILE A 211 -1.92 24.73 -1.45
CA ILE A 211 -1.15 25.48 -0.45
C ILE A 211 0.35 25.36 -0.73
N MET A 212 0.86 24.16 -0.96
CA MET A 212 2.27 23.89 -1.22
C MET A 212 2.76 24.54 -2.52
N HIS A 213 1.89 24.70 -3.53
CA HIS A 213 2.20 25.33 -4.82
C HIS A 213 2.87 26.72 -4.66
N PHE A 214 2.42 27.53 -3.72
CA PHE A 214 2.94 28.88 -3.51
C PHE A 214 4.39 28.90 -2.98
N PHE A 215 4.86 27.79 -2.42
CA PHE A 215 6.22 27.65 -1.91
C PHE A 215 7.21 27.05 -2.92
N VAL A 216 6.72 26.62 -4.10
CA VAL A 216 7.53 26.03 -5.17
C VAL A 216 7.96 27.12 -6.15
N SER A 217 9.27 27.23 -6.39
CA SER A 217 9.82 28.15 -7.39
C SER A 217 9.55 27.69 -8.82
N ASP A 218 9.51 28.64 -9.76
CA ASP A 218 9.29 28.33 -11.18
C ASP A 218 10.60 28.26 -11.99
N HIS A 219 11.70 27.92 -11.33
CA HIS A 219 12.98 27.72 -12.00
C HIS A 219 13.04 26.34 -12.69
N LYS A 220 13.82 26.24 -13.75
CA LYS A 220 14.07 24.97 -14.42
C LYS A 220 15.25 24.25 -13.78
N PRO A 221 15.19 22.93 -13.56
CA PRO A 221 16.32 22.14 -13.10
C PRO A 221 17.39 22.09 -14.19
N ASN A 222 18.66 22.16 -13.77
CA ASN A 222 19.79 21.97 -14.67
C ASN A 222 20.29 20.52 -14.52
N VAL A 223 19.69 19.59 -15.23
CA VAL A 223 19.99 18.15 -15.15
C VAL A 223 20.38 17.64 -16.54
N ALA A 224 21.40 16.79 -16.57
CA ALA A 224 21.80 16.11 -17.80
C ALA A 224 20.70 15.14 -18.27
N GLU A 225 20.44 15.10 -19.57
CA GLU A 225 19.50 14.17 -20.17
C GLU A 225 20.04 12.73 -20.04
N GLU A 226 19.23 11.84 -19.51
CA GLU A 226 19.48 10.41 -19.48
C GLU A 226 18.42 9.72 -20.35
N ILE A 227 18.86 9.00 -21.38
CA ILE A 227 17.94 8.25 -22.24
C ILE A 227 17.81 6.85 -21.68
N VAL A 228 16.66 6.51 -21.16
CA VAL A 228 16.32 5.17 -20.66
C VAL A 228 15.08 4.68 -21.39
N GLU A 229 15.21 3.57 -22.11
CA GLU A 229 14.10 2.94 -22.79
C GLU A 229 13.54 1.78 -21.97
N ILE A 230 12.21 1.53 -22.14
CA ILE A 230 11.57 0.35 -21.55
C ILE A 230 12.15 -0.89 -22.24
N LYS A 231 12.70 -1.81 -21.44
CA LYS A 231 13.22 -3.07 -21.95
C LYS A 231 12.11 -3.91 -22.60
N TYR A 232 12.53 -4.81 -23.50
CA TYR A 232 11.61 -5.74 -24.15
C TYR A 232 10.74 -6.49 -23.13
N GLY A 233 9.45 -6.59 -23.41
CA GLY A 233 8.45 -7.21 -22.52
C GLY A 233 7.85 -6.26 -21.46
N GLY A 234 8.43 -5.08 -21.18
CA GLY A 234 7.91 -4.19 -20.13
C GLY A 234 6.45 -3.75 -20.35
N LYS A 235 6.07 -3.43 -21.60
CA LYS A 235 4.67 -3.11 -21.94
C LYS A 235 3.73 -4.31 -21.78
N VAL A 236 4.21 -5.52 -22.05
CA VAL A 236 3.44 -6.76 -21.85
C VAL A 236 3.18 -6.99 -20.36
N ILE A 237 4.18 -6.76 -19.50
CA ILE A 237 4.02 -6.88 -18.04
C ILE A 237 3.00 -5.88 -17.51
N ILE A 238 2.99 -4.63 -18.00
CA ILE A 238 1.96 -3.65 -17.64
C ILE A 238 0.56 -4.20 -17.98
N LEU A 239 0.38 -4.71 -19.20
CA LEU A 239 -0.90 -5.26 -19.64
C LEU A 239 -1.30 -6.48 -18.79
N LEU A 240 -0.38 -7.40 -18.54
CA LEU A 240 -0.63 -8.59 -17.72
C LEU A 240 -0.97 -8.24 -16.27
N GLY A 241 -0.31 -7.22 -15.70
CA GLY A 241 -0.65 -6.70 -14.37
C GLY A 241 -2.08 -6.17 -14.30
N LEU A 242 -2.49 -5.36 -15.29
CA LEU A 242 -3.86 -4.86 -15.39
C LEU A 242 -4.88 -5.99 -15.55
N LEU A 243 -4.58 -6.99 -16.40
CA LEU A 243 -5.45 -8.16 -16.58
C LEU A 243 -5.53 -9.00 -15.29
N THR A 244 -4.46 -9.09 -14.51
CA THR A 244 -4.46 -9.77 -13.21
C THR A 244 -5.38 -9.07 -12.21
N ILE A 245 -5.38 -7.73 -12.17
CA ILE A 245 -6.32 -6.96 -11.36
C ILE A 245 -7.76 -7.24 -11.77
N LEU A 246 -8.05 -7.23 -13.07
CA LEU A 246 -9.39 -7.56 -13.59
C LEU A 246 -9.80 -9.00 -13.26
N THR A 247 -8.86 -9.93 -13.26
CA THR A 247 -9.11 -11.33 -12.88
C THR A 247 -9.46 -11.41 -11.39
N ALA A 248 -8.75 -10.70 -10.52
CA ALA A 248 -9.03 -10.67 -9.09
C ALA A 248 -10.44 -10.12 -8.80
N ASP A 249 -10.80 -9.00 -9.45
CA ASP A 249 -12.12 -8.40 -9.33
C ASP A 249 -13.22 -9.34 -9.86
N SER A 250 -12.98 -10.01 -11.00
CA SER A 250 -13.92 -10.97 -11.58
C SER A 250 -14.14 -12.18 -10.66
N PHE A 251 -13.09 -12.72 -10.05
CA PHE A 251 -13.21 -13.83 -9.11
C PHE A 251 -14.00 -13.42 -7.87
N HIS A 252 -13.81 -12.21 -7.36
CA HIS A 252 -14.54 -11.73 -6.21
C HIS A 252 -16.02 -11.48 -6.52
N ASN A 253 -16.33 -10.72 -7.57
CA ASN A 253 -17.69 -10.26 -7.86
C ASN A 253 -18.59 -11.32 -8.52
N PHE A 254 -18.03 -12.19 -9.39
CA PHE A 254 -18.83 -13.18 -10.11
C PHE A 254 -18.79 -14.57 -9.51
N LEU A 255 -17.65 -14.95 -8.91
CA LEU A 255 -17.47 -16.31 -8.36
C LEU A 255 -17.55 -16.33 -6.84
N HIS A 256 -17.63 -15.18 -6.17
CA HIS A 256 -17.61 -15.05 -4.71
C HIS A 256 -16.41 -15.75 -4.05
N LEU A 257 -15.27 -15.75 -4.75
CA LEU A 257 -14.01 -16.27 -4.25
C LEU A 257 -13.15 -15.12 -3.69
N PRO A 258 -12.26 -15.39 -2.72
CA PRO A 258 -11.30 -14.40 -2.29
C PRO A 258 -10.48 -13.83 -3.46
N PRO A 259 -10.24 -12.50 -3.53
CA PRO A 259 -9.53 -11.85 -4.64
C PRO A 259 -8.13 -12.44 -4.91
N VAL A 260 -7.50 -12.98 -3.89
CA VAL A 260 -6.17 -13.61 -3.96
C VAL A 260 -6.12 -14.75 -4.99
N PHE A 261 -7.20 -15.51 -5.16
CA PHE A 261 -7.24 -16.58 -6.17
C PHE A 261 -7.16 -16.03 -7.60
N GLY A 262 -7.83 -14.91 -7.86
CA GLY A 262 -7.72 -14.23 -9.14
C GLY A 262 -6.32 -13.65 -9.38
N MET A 263 -5.71 -13.07 -8.34
CA MET A 263 -4.33 -12.57 -8.40
C MET A 263 -3.34 -13.69 -8.70
N MET A 264 -3.41 -14.82 -7.99
CA MET A 264 -2.54 -15.99 -8.19
C MET A 264 -2.73 -16.60 -9.58
N THR A 265 -3.98 -16.68 -10.07
CA THR A 265 -4.28 -17.17 -11.42
C THR A 265 -3.69 -16.25 -12.47
N GLY A 266 -3.86 -14.93 -12.34
CA GLY A 266 -3.27 -13.96 -13.23
C GLY A 266 -1.74 -14.03 -13.25
N LEU A 267 -1.10 -14.15 -12.09
CA LEU A 267 0.35 -14.35 -12.00
C LEU A 267 0.79 -15.64 -12.71
N ALA A 268 0.11 -16.76 -12.46
CA ALA A 268 0.45 -18.03 -13.10
C ALA A 268 0.38 -17.94 -14.64
N LEU A 269 -0.65 -17.29 -15.18
CA LEU A 269 -0.78 -17.03 -16.62
C LEU A 269 0.35 -16.13 -17.14
N SER A 270 0.77 -15.13 -16.37
CA SER A 270 1.87 -14.25 -16.78
C SER A 270 3.22 -14.97 -16.79
N LEU A 271 3.47 -15.85 -15.83
CA LEU A 271 4.71 -16.64 -15.76
C LEU A 271 4.87 -17.64 -16.93
N ILE A 272 3.76 -18.05 -17.57
CA ILE A 272 3.80 -18.87 -18.79
C ILE A 272 4.29 -18.06 -20.00
N HIS A 273 4.12 -16.72 -19.98
CA HIS A 273 4.40 -15.83 -21.10
C HIS A 273 5.65 -14.96 -20.92
N ILE A 274 6.30 -15.00 -19.76
CA ILE A 274 7.55 -14.30 -19.46
C ILE A 274 8.74 -15.23 -19.59
#